data_475afd610e07a7f7e055c1f0a7cb7bb8
#
_entry.id   475afd610e07a7f7e055c1f0a7cb7bb8
#
_cell.length_a   1.000
_cell.length_b   1.000
_cell.length_c   1.000
_cell.angle_alpha   90.00
_cell.angle_beta   90.00
_cell.angle_gamma   90.00
#
_symmetry.space_group_name_H-M   'P 1'
#
loop_
_entity.id
_entity.type
_entity.pdbx_description
1 polymer ?
#
loop_
_entity_poly.entity_id
_entity_poly.type
_entity_poly.pdbx_seq_one_letter_code
_entity_poly.pdbx_strand_id
1 'polypeptide(L)'
;MRINKQKIILAIFDVLLINISLFGALFIRFDGNIPEQYFDNLLWSFAAYTVADMLIFYLAGLYKSIWKYASIEELIQIALATFLATLISILISLVAGKKMPLSVFIISYLLLFILCGAFRFSYRIIKKLKYDFRGNNNAVRRLMIVGAGQAGSMLIKELKKSHQNTYKPVVAIDDDPAK
;
A
#
# COMPACT_ATOMS: atom_id res chain seq x y z
N MET A 1 15.16 15.65 -12.15
CA MET A 1 14.52 14.51 -11.43
C MET A 1 13.09 14.90 -11.06
N ARG A 2 12.09 14.50 -11.83
CA ARG A 2 10.68 14.83 -11.52
C ARG A 2 10.26 14.02 -10.30
N ILE A 3 10.16 14.69 -9.17
CA ILE A 3 9.59 14.09 -7.95
C ILE A 3 8.14 13.75 -8.26
N ASN A 4 7.82 12.48 -8.22
CA ASN A 4 6.49 12.02 -8.58
C ASN A 4 5.52 12.46 -7.47
N LYS A 5 4.57 13.35 -7.76
CA LYS A 5 3.58 13.89 -6.80
C LYS A 5 2.97 12.82 -5.90
N GLN A 6 2.82 11.61 -6.42
CA GLN A 6 2.27 10.47 -5.68
C GLN A 6 3.19 9.96 -4.56
N LYS A 7 4.52 10.01 -4.74
CA LYS A 7 5.47 9.63 -3.68
C LYS A 7 5.43 10.61 -2.52
N ILE A 8 5.27 11.90 -2.82
CA ILE A 8 5.13 12.93 -1.78
C ILE A 8 3.85 12.72 -0.98
N ILE A 9 2.74 12.47 -1.66
CA ILE A 9 1.46 12.22 -0.99
C ILE A 9 1.56 11.01 -0.07
N LEU A 10 2.14 9.88 -0.56
CA LEU A 10 2.36 8.69 0.27
C LEU A 10 3.24 8.99 1.49
N ALA A 11 4.34 9.72 1.30
CA ALA A 11 5.23 10.06 2.42
C ALA A 11 4.51 10.91 3.49
N ILE A 12 3.67 11.88 3.06
CA ILE A 12 2.88 12.70 4.00
C ILE A 12 1.90 11.81 4.77
N PHE A 13 1.22 10.89 4.09
CA PHE A 13 0.32 9.95 4.78
C PHE A 13 1.07 9.00 5.71
N ASP A 14 2.24 8.47 5.31
CA ASP A 14 3.04 7.62 6.18
C ASP A 14 3.45 8.37 7.46
N VAL A 15 3.85 9.65 7.38
CA VAL A 15 4.13 10.49 8.56
C VAL A 15 2.91 10.59 9.48
N LEU A 16 1.73 10.82 8.92
CA LEU A 16 0.49 10.87 9.71
C LEU A 16 0.19 9.52 10.37
N LEU A 17 0.31 8.41 9.62
CA LEU A 17 0.03 7.07 10.14
C LEU A 17 1.01 6.66 11.25
N ILE A 18 2.29 7.00 11.14
CA ILE A 18 3.30 6.75 12.18
C ILE A 18 2.89 7.45 13.48
N ASN A 19 2.54 8.73 13.39
CA ASN A 19 2.16 9.51 14.58
C ASN A 19 0.82 9.06 15.18
N ILE A 20 -0.15 8.72 14.34
CA ILE A 20 -1.44 8.16 14.77
C ILE A 20 -1.23 6.80 15.46
N SER A 21 -0.36 5.94 14.94
CA SER A 21 -0.09 4.63 15.53
C SER A 21 0.60 4.76 16.92
N LEU A 22 1.54 5.68 17.04
CA LEU A 22 2.23 5.92 18.31
C LEU A 22 1.29 6.52 19.36
N PHE A 23 0.52 7.54 18.98
CA PHE A 23 -0.48 8.13 19.90
C PHE A 23 -1.56 7.12 20.26
N GLY A 24 -2.07 6.38 19.30
CA GLY A 24 -3.05 5.31 19.52
C GLY A 24 -2.52 4.21 20.44
N ALA A 25 -1.25 3.85 20.30
CA ALA A 25 -0.61 2.88 21.17
C ALA A 25 -0.53 3.36 22.64
N LEU A 26 -0.19 4.63 22.84
CA LEU A 26 -0.21 5.24 24.17
C LEU A 26 -1.62 5.28 24.74
N PHE A 27 -2.58 5.71 23.93
CA PHE A 27 -3.98 5.80 24.37
C PHE A 27 -4.54 4.44 24.77
N ILE A 28 -4.31 3.39 23.98
CA ILE A 28 -4.73 2.02 24.28
C ILE A 28 -3.99 1.48 25.51
N ARG A 29 -2.69 1.74 25.64
CA ARG A 29 -1.89 1.21 26.76
C ARG A 29 -2.30 1.76 28.10
N PHE A 30 -2.73 3.01 28.14
CA PHE A 30 -3.06 3.73 29.38
C PHE A 30 -4.56 3.99 29.55
N ASP A 31 -5.41 3.27 28.78
CA ASP A 31 -6.88 3.40 28.83
C ASP A 31 -7.36 4.87 28.79
N GLY A 32 -6.69 5.67 27.95
CA GLY A 32 -6.99 7.09 27.76
C GLY A 32 -6.33 8.05 28.78
N ASN A 33 -5.80 7.54 29.89
CA ASN A 33 -5.16 8.34 30.93
C ASN A 33 -3.63 8.31 30.82
N ILE A 34 -3.09 9.00 29.83
CA ILE A 34 -1.63 9.03 29.59
C ILE A 34 -0.95 9.80 30.72
N PRO A 35 -0.01 9.20 31.49
CA PRO A 35 0.72 9.90 32.54
C PRO A 35 1.51 11.09 32.01
N GLU A 36 1.55 12.19 32.80
CA GLU A 36 2.21 13.47 32.45
C GLU A 36 3.66 13.29 32.01
N GLN A 37 4.39 12.38 32.64
CA GLN A 37 5.80 12.07 32.33
C GLN A 37 6.04 11.69 30.87
N TYR A 38 5.01 11.23 30.13
CA TYR A 38 5.13 10.90 28.71
C TYR A 38 4.82 12.09 27.83
N PHE A 39 4.04 13.08 28.29
CA PHE A 39 3.74 14.30 27.54
C PHE A 39 4.97 15.18 27.32
N ASP A 40 5.83 15.33 28.32
CA ASP A 40 7.07 16.13 28.22
C ASP A 40 8.01 15.61 27.13
N ASN A 41 7.95 14.31 26.85
CA ASN A 41 8.79 13.64 25.86
C ASN A 41 8.08 13.34 24.55
N LEU A 42 6.79 13.61 24.45
CA LEU A 42 5.95 13.18 23.34
C LEU A 42 6.40 13.78 22.01
N LEU A 43 6.61 15.09 21.98
CA LEU A 43 7.05 15.81 20.77
C LEU A 43 8.40 15.32 20.27
N TRP A 44 9.35 15.13 21.19
CA TRP A 44 10.66 14.59 20.83
C TRP A 44 10.54 13.16 20.27
N SER A 45 9.76 12.31 20.95
CA SER A 45 9.53 10.92 20.53
C SER A 45 8.84 10.86 19.17
N PHE A 46 7.84 11.69 18.92
CA PHE A 46 7.18 11.80 17.63
C PHE A 46 8.17 12.18 16.54
N ALA A 47 8.99 13.19 16.76
CA ALA A 47 9.97 13.62 15.77
C ALA A 47 11.02 12.53 15.51
N ALA A 48 11.64 11.98 16.56
CA ALA A 48 12.72 11.00 16.43
C ALA A 48 12.25 9.70 15.77
N TYR A 49 11.12 9.15 16.23
CA TYR A 49 10.60 7.90 15.66
C TYR A 49 10.07 8.11 14.24
N THR A 50 9.40 9.23 13.96
CA THR A 50 8.94 9.52 12.59
C THR A 50 10.11 9.62 11.62
N VAL A 51 11.20 10.28 11.98
CA VAL A 51 12.39 10.37 11.12
C VAL A 51 13.01 8.99 10.90
N ALA A 52 13.14 8.18 11.96
CA ALA A 52 13.69 6.83 11.86
C ALA A 52 12.83 5.92 10.98
N ASP A 53 11.52 5.90 11.22
CA ASP A 53 10.57 5.08 10.49
C ASP A 53 10.52 5.47 9.00
N MET A 54 10.51 6.76 8.69
CA MET A 54 10.55 7.27 7.32
C MET A 54 11.84 6.87 6.59
N LEU A 55 12.98 6.92 7.29
CA LEU A 55 14.26 6.47 6.74
C LEU A 55 14.21 4.98 6.38
N ILE A 56 13.66 4.15 7.28
CA ILE A 56 13.53 2.72 7.04
C ILE A 56 12.56 2.43 5.89
N PHE A 57 11.42 3.11 5.83
CA PHE A 57 10.47 2.97 4.73
C PHE A 57 11.11 3.34 3.39
N TYR A 58 11.96 4.34 3.37
CA TYR A 58 12.71 4.72 2.17
C TYR A 58 13.74 3.65 1.78
N LEU A 59 14.54 3.15 2.74
CA LEU A 59 15.55 2.11 2.52
C LEU A 59 14.92 0.77 2.12
N ALA A 60 13.81 0.40 2.75
CA ALA A 60 13.02 -0.78 2.41
C ALA A 60 12.37 -0.69 1.02
N GLY A 61 12.46 0.47 0.35
CA GLY A 61 11.96 0.62 -1.01
C GLY A 61 10.44 0.71 -1.13
N LEU A 62 9.72 0.99 -0.03
CA LEU A 62 8.26 1.13 -0.02
C LEU A 62 7.74 2.22 -0.97
N TYR A 63 8.60 3.14 -1.40
CA TYR A 63 8.29 4.18 -2.37
C TYR A 63 8.70 3.82 -3.82
N LYS A 64 9.30 2.64 -4.05
CA LYS A 64 9.72 2.20 -5.39
C LYS A 64 8.60 1.49 -6.15
N SER A 65 7.78 0.70 -5.45
CA SER A 65 6.80 -0.22 -6.03
C SER A 65 5.35 0.30 -5.99
N ILE A 66 5.08 1.49 -6.52
CA ILE A 66 3.72 2.06 -6.50
C ILE A 66 2.80 1.43 -7.56
N TRP A 67 3.32 0.68 -8.55
CA TRP A 67 2.62 0.48 -9.82
C TRP A 67 2.33 -0.95 -10.26
N LYS A 68 2.87 -1.98 -9.60
CA LYS A 68 2.64 -3.37 -10.01
C LYS A 68 1.88 -4.14 -8.92
N TYR A 69 0.75 -4.67 -9.26
CA TYR A 69 -0.10 -5.65 -8.55
C TYR A 69 0.02 -5.71 -7.01
N ALA A 70 -1.15 -5.69 -6.33
CA ALA A 70 -1.21 -6.03 -4.90
C ALA A 70 -0.70 -7.47 -4.73
N SER A 71 0.52 -7.62 -4.26
CA SER A 71 1.21 -8.88 -4.09
C SER A 71 1.40 -9.14 -2.60
N ILE A 72 1.39 -10.41 -2.22
CA ILE A 72 1.76 -10.87 -0.86
C ILE A 72 3.15 -10.35 -0.49
N GLU A 73 4.05 -10.23 -1.46
CA GLU A 73 5.40 -9.69 -1.30
C GLU A 73 5.41 -8.26 -0.73
N GLU A 74 4.48 -7.42 -1.16
CA GLU A 74 4.38 -6.05 -0.64
C GLU A 74 3.88 -6.03 0.81
N LEU A 75 2.97 -6.92 1.17
CA LEU A 75 2.50 -7.06 2.55
C LEU A 75 3.65 -7.50 3.46
N ILE A 76 4.45 -8.46 3.02
CA ILE A 76 5.66 -8.92 3.72
C ILE A 76 6.67 -7.76 3.84
N GLN A 77 6.86 -6.99 2.77
CA GLN A 77 7.76 -5.85 2.78
C GLN A 77 7.32 -4.77 3.78
N ILE A 78 6.01 -4.48 3.87
CA ILE A 78 5.46 -3.56 4.87
C ILE A 78 5.68 -4.14 6.28
N ALA A 79 5.40 -5.41 6.51
CA ALA A 79 5.58 -6.06 7.80
C ALA A 79 7.04 -5.99 8.27
N LEU A 80 7.99 -6.31 7.39
CA LEU A 80 9.41 -6.25 7.70
C LEU A 80 9.90 -4.81 7.94
N ALA A 81 9.45 -3.86 7.13
CA ALA A 81 9.82 -2.46 7.29
C ALA A 81 9.31 -1.87 8.60
N THR A 82 8.04 -2.11 8.94
CA THR A 82 7.45 -1.65 10.21
C THR A 82 8.08 -2.34 11.42
N PHE A 83 8.43 -3.63 11.30
CA PHE A 83 9.14 -4.36 12.35
C PHE A 83 10.54 -3.78 12.60
N LEU A 84 11.34 -3.56 11.56
CA LEU A 84 12.65 -2.94 11.67
C LEU A 84 12.58 -1.51 12.22
N ALA A 85 11.61 -0.74 11.77
CA ALA A 85 11.34 0.60 12.26
C ALA A 85 11.08 0.59 13.78
N THR A 86 10.24 -0.32 14.24
CA THR A 86 9.96 -0.47 15.68
C THR A 86 11.20 -0.85 16.48
N LEU A 87 12.04 -1.77 15.98
CA LEU A 87 13.30 -2.13 16.65
C LEU A 87 14.23 -0.94 16.82
N ILE A 88 14.34 -0.12 15.77
CA ILE A 88 15.17 1.10 15.83
C ILE A 88 14.57 2.12 16.78
N SER A 89 13.25 2.27 16.80
CA SER A 89 12.56 3.17 17.74
C SER A 89 12.78 2.74 19.21
N ILE A 90 12.79 1.44 19.49
CA ILE A 90 13.17 0.90 20.82
C ILE A 90 14.61 1.26 21.16
N LEU A 91 15.56 1.07 20.24
CA LEU A 91 16.96 1.42 20.44
C LEU A 91 17.14 2.92 20.72
N ILE A 92 16.47 3.78 19.94
CA ILE A 92 16.48 5.24 20.15
C ILE A 92 15.96 5.58 21.55
N SER A 93 14.86 4.95 21.99
CA SER A 93 14.27 5.15 23.29
C SER A 93 15.24 4.77 24.42
N LEU A 94 15.94 3.65 24.29
CA LEU A 94 16.93 3.15 25.25
C LEU A 94 18.13 4.09 25.35
N VAL A 95 18.70 4.49 24.21
CA VAL A 95 19.87 5.38 24.14
C VAL A 95 19.54 6.78 24.67
N ALA A 96 18.35 7.29 24.37
CA ALA A 96 17.89 8.59 24.86
C ALA A 96 17.52 8.60 26.35
N GLY A 97 17.56 7.45 27.03
CA GLY A 97 17.17 7.33 28.44
C GLY A 97 15.67 7.55 28.71
N LYS A 98 14.87 7.64 27.65
CA LYS A 98 13.43 7.89 27.72
C LYS A 98 12.68 6.56 27.73
N LYS A 99 12.42 6.04 28.93
CA LYS A 99 11.82 4.71 29.13
C LYS A 99 10.34 4.71 28.77
N MET A 100 10.04 4.38 27.51
CA MET A 100 8.68 4.00 27.12
C MET A 100 8.45 2.50 27.37
N PRO A 101 7.24 2.10 27.82
CA PRO A 101 6.91 0.69 27.99
C PRO A 101 7.02 -0.08 26.67
N LEU A 102 7.60 -1.29 26.69
CA LEU A 102 7.69 -2.16 25.51
C LEU A 102 6.33 -2.45 24.87
N SER A 103 5.27 -2.51 25.70
CA SER A 103 3.90 -2.70 25.20
C SER A 103 3.45 -1.61 24.24
N VAL A 104 3.89 -0.35 24.42
CA VAL A 104 3.58 0.76 23.51
C VAL A 104 4.20 0.50 22.14
N PHE A 105 5.43 0.02 22.07
CA PHE A 105 6.09 -0.30 20.80
C PHE A 105 5.41 -1.47 20.08
N ILE A 106 4.99 -2.51 20.82
CA ILE A 106 4.29 -3.66 20.23
C ILE A 106 2.93 -3.23 19.65
N ILE A 107 2.16 -2.45 20.41
CA ILE A 107 0.86 -1.96 19.97
C ILE A 107 1.04 -1.00 18.77
N SER A 108 2.04 -0.10 18.83
CA SER A 108 2.36 0.82 17.74
C SER A 108 2.75 0.08 16.46
N TYR A 109 3.56 -0.98 16.56
CA TYR A 109 3.90 -1.85 15.44
C TYR A 109 2.66 -2.43 14.76
N LEU A 110 1.77 -3.04 15.55
CA LEU A 110 0.55 -3.66 15.01
C LEU A 110 -0.36 -2.62 14.37
N LEU A 111 -0.56 -1.47 15.03
CA LEU A 111 -1.36 -0.38 14.47
C LEU A 111 -0.73 0.17 13.18
N LEU A 112 0.57 0.42 13.17
CA LEU A 112 1.26 0.95 12.00
C LEU A 112 1.19 -0.02 10.81
N PHE A 113 1.42 -1.31 11.07
CA PHE A 113 1.31 -2.35 10.05
C PHE A 113 -0.10 -2.41 9.43
N ILE A 114 -1.14 -2.42 10.29
CA ILE A 114 -2.54 -2.47 9.83
C ILE A 114 -2.90 -1.19 9.06
N LEU A 115 -2.56 -0.01 9.60
CA LEU A 115 -2.89 1.28 8.99
C LEU A 115 -2.16 1.48 7.65
N CYS A 116 -0.86 1.19 7.58
CA CYS A 116 -0.10 1.27 6.34
C CYS A 116 -0.61 0.28 5.29
N GLY A 117 -0.88 -0.95 5.70
CA GLY A 117 -1.47 -1.97 4.83
C GLY A 117 -2.83 -1.53 4.31
N ALA A 118 -3.76 -1.21 5.20
CA ALA A 118 -5.11 -0.78 4.85
C ALA A 118 -5.10 0.45 3.91
N PHE A 119 -4.29 1.47 4.22
CA PHE A 119 -4.18 2.66 3.39
C PHE A 119 -3.68 2.36 1.97
N ARG A 120 -2.61 1.56 1.85
CA ARG A 120 -2.03 1.21 0.55
C ARG A 120 -2.97 0.33 -0.28
N PHE A 121 -3.64 -0.65 0.35
CA PHE A 121 -4.64 -1.48 -0.32
C PHE A 121 -5.86 -0.66 -0.74
N SER A 122 -6.41 0.17 0.15
CA SER A 122 -7.58 1.02 -0.15
C SER A 122 -7.31 1.97 -1.32
N TYR A 123 -6.16 2.61 -1.35
CA TYR A 123 -5.76 3.50 -2.46
C TYR A 123 -5.75 2.77 -3.81
N ARG A 124 -5.25 1.53 -3.83
CA ARG A 124 -5.22 0.70 -5.04
C ARG A 124 -6.58 0.25 -5.48
N ILE A 125 -7.43 -0.20 -4.54
CA ILE A 125 -8.80 -0.62 -4.83
C ILE A 125 -9.58 0.54 -5.44
N ILE A 126 -9.51 1.72 -4.83
CA ILE A 126 -10.19 2.93 -5.33
C ILE A 126 -9.69 3.30 -6.73
N LYS A 127 -8.38 3.20 -6.97
CA LYS A 127 -7.81 3.48 -8.29
C LYS A 127 -8.27 2.49 -9.35
N LYS A 128 -8.33 1.20 -9.00
CA LYS A 128 -8.84 0.14 -9.89
C LYS A 128 -10.32 0.37 -10.21
N LEU A 129 -11.14 0.62 -9.20
CA LEU A 129 -12.55 0.93 -9.38
C LEU A 129 -12.75 2.18 -10.26
N LYS A 130 -12.01 3.27 -10.01
CA LYS A 130 -12.10 4.48 -10.84
C LYS A 130 -11.69 4.22 -12.29
N TYR A 131 -10.73 3.32 -12.53
CA TYR A 131 -10.33 2.95 -13.88
C TYR A 131 -11.43 2.13 -14.56
N ASP A 132 -12.02 1.17 -13.86
CA ASP A 132 -13.11 0.34 -14.37
C ASP A 132 -14.38 1.18 -14.63
N PHE A 133 -14.72 2.11 -13.75
CA PHE A 133 -15.83 3.05 -13.95
C PHE A 133 -15.58 4.05 -15.10
N ARG A 134 -14.34 4.48 -15.30
CA ARG A 134 -13.98 5.36 -16.43
C ARG A 134 -13.91 4.61 -17.75
N GLY A 135 -13.53 3.33 -17.71
CA GLY A 135 -13.54 2.44 -18.89
C GLY A 135 -14.92 2.15 -19.43
N ASN A 136 -15.95 2.23 -18.58
CA ASN A 136 -17.34 1.98 -19.00
C ASN A 136 -17.96 3.13 -19.84
N ASN A 137 -17.29 4.29 -19.90
CA ASN A 137 -17.69 5.41 -20.77
C ASN A 137 -16.90 5.48 -22.09
N ASN A 138 -15.88 4.63 -22.28
CA ASN A 138 -15.20 4.53 -23.57
C ASN A 138 -15.99 3.57 -24.45
N ALA A 139 -16.36 4.02 -25.64
CA ALA A 139 -17.02 3.22 -26.67
C ALA A 139 -16.34 1.86 -26.80
N VAL A 140 -17.09 0.79 -26.56
CA VAL A 140 -16.62 -0.60 -26.67
C VAL A 140 -16.01 -0.77 -28.06
N ARG A 141 -14.72 -1.00 -28.14
CA ARG A 141 -14.04 -1.23 -29.42
C ARG A 141 -14.33 -2.64 -29.90
N ARG A 142 -14.95 -2.71 -31.06
CA ARG A 142 -15.21 -3.98 -31.72
C ARG A 142 -13.88 -4.53 -32.29
N LEU A 143 -13.57 -5.78 -31.99
CA LEU A 143 -12.40 -6.46 -32.48
C LEU A 143 -12.81 -7.54 -33.51
N MET A 144 -12.08 -7.60 -34.59
CA MET A 144 -12.04 -8.72 -35.51
C MET A 144 -10.77 -9.52 -35.20
N ILE A 145 -10.89 -10.83 -35.10
CA ILE A 145 -9.77 -11.73 -34.82
C ILE A 145 -9.51 -12.51 -36.13
N VAL A 146 -8.28 -12.42 -36.60
CA VAL A 146 -7.83 -13.18 -37.78
C VAL A 146 -7.06 -14.40 -37.25
N GLY A 147 -7.56 -15.59 -37.61
CA GLY A 147 -7.10 -16.88 -37.13
C GLY A 147 -8.00 -17.41 -36.00
N ALA A 148 -8.91 -18.36 -36.33
CA ALA A 148 -9.82 -18.98 -35.37
C ALA A 148 -9.25 -20.27 -34.74
N GLY A 149 -7.95 -20.55 -34.94
CA GLY A 149 -7.24 -21.67 -34.33
C GLY A 149 -7.17 -21.61 -32.81
N GLN A 150 -6.36 -22.46 -32.18
CA GLN A 150 -6.23 -22.54 -30.72
C GLN A 150 -5.86 -21.20 -30.10
N ALA A 151 -4.94 -20.44 -30.70
CA ALA A 151 -4.51 -19.13 -30.20
C ALA A 151 -5.65 -18.09 -30.25
N GLY A 152 -6.39 -18.05 -31.36
CA GLY A 152 -7.57 -17.17 -31.53
C GLY A 152 -8.68 -17.51 -30.55
N SER A 153 -8.96 -18.79 -30.33
CA SER A 153 -9.93 -19.26 -29.33
C SER A 153 -9.53 -18.92 -27.91
N MET A 154 -8.24 -19.03 -27.53
CA MET A 154 -7.72 -18.60 -26.26
C MET A 154 -7.88 -17.10 -26.06
N LEU A 155 -7.53 -16.30 -27.07
CA LEU A 155 -7.66 -14.85 -27.02
C LEU A 155 -9.12 -14.42 -26.84
N ILE A 156 -10.07 -15.07 -27.55
CA ILE A 156 -11.51 -14.82 -27.40
C ILE A 156 -11.97 -15.13 -25.96
N LYS A 157 -11.53 -16.28 -25.42
CA LYS A 157 -11.86 -16.64 -24.02
C LYS A 157 -11.31 -15.64 -23.02
N GLU A 158 -10.07 -15.20 -23.20
CA GLU A 158 -9.43 -14.22 -22.33
C GLU A 158 -10.12 -12.85 -22.40
N LEU A 159 -10.45 -12.38 -23.60
CA LEU A 159 -11.20 -11.14 -23.81
C LEU A 159 -12.61 -11.19 -23.22
N LYS A 160 -13.30 -12.33 -23.31
CA LYS A 160 -14.62 -12.53 -22.68
C LYS A 160 -14.54 -12.63 -21.15
N LYS A 161 -13.44 -13.15 -20.60
CA LYS A 161 -13.17 -13.30 -19.19
C LYS A 161 -12.67 -12.02 -18.53
N SER A 162 -12.01 -11.19 -19.36
CA SER A 162 -11.54 -9.87 -18.91
C SER A 162 -12.75 -8.98 -18.61
N HIS A 163 -12.87 -8.55 -17.37
CA HIS A 163 -13.90 -7.60 -16.93
C HIS A 163 -13.69 -6.18 -17.50
N GLN A 164 -12.68 -6.00 -18.34
CA GLN A 164 -12.42 -4.75 -19.05
C GLN A 164 -13.23 -4.78 -20.37
N ASN A 165 -14.46 -4.27 -20.32
CA ASN A 165 -15.36 -4.13 -21.48
C ASN A 165 -14.82 -3.19 -22.60
N THR A 166 -13.51 -2.95 -22.66
CA THR A 166 -12.91 -2.06 -23.66
C THR A 166 -12.89 -2.68 -25.05
N TYR A 167 -12.76 -4.01 -25.13
CA TYR A 167 -12.67 -4.74 -26.38
C TYR A 167 -13.70 -5.87 -26.43
N LYS A 168 -14.56 -5.88 -27.47
CA LYS A 168 -15.54 -6.93 -27.69
C LYS A 168 -15.22 -7.66 -29.00
N PRO A 169 -14.84 -8.94 -28.99
CA PRO A 169 -14.66 -9.72 -30.17
C PRO A 169 -16.03 -9.91 -30.85
N VAL A 170 -16.15 -9.46 -32.10
CA VAL A 170 -17.41 -9.46 -32.87
C VAL A 170 -17.36 -10.46 -34.01
N VAL A 171 -16.16 -10.66 -34.57
CA VAL A 171 -15.96 -11.56 -35.75
C VAL A 171 -14.63 -12.27 -35.58
N ALA A 172 -14.60 -13.55 -35.88
CA ALA A 172 -13.38 -14.33 -36.09
C ALA A 172 -13.36 -14.81 -37.57
N ILE A 173 -12.23 -14.68 -38.22
CA ILE A 173 -12.02 -15.10 -39.60
C ILE A 173 -10.85 -16.08 -39.64
N ASP A 174 -11.00 -17.18 -40.35
CA ASP A 174 -9.96 -18.18 -40.61
C ASP A 174 -9.95 -18.53 -42.09
N ASP A 175 -8.82 -18.96 -42.62
CA ASP A 175 -8.65 -19.43 -43.98
C ASP A 175 -9.06 -20.90 -44.09
N ASP A 176 -9.19 -21.62 -43.03
CA ASP A 176 -9.65 -23.00 -42.96
C ASP A 176 -11.17 -23.05 -42.79
N PRO A 177 -11.93 -23.53 -43.82
CA PRO A 177 -13.39 -23.60 -43.74
C PRO A 177 -13.95 -24.60 -42.71
N ALA A 178 -13.08 -25.42 -42.10
CA ALA A 178 -13.48 -26.39 -41.07
C ALA A 178 -13.44 -25.83 -39.68
N LYS A 179 -13.02 -24.58 -39.49
CA LYS A 179 -12.97 -23.85 -38.21
C LYS A 179 -14.00 -22.76 -38.18
#